data_9d039a23b72b95bc686e63ab594da0e9
#
_entry.id   9d039a23b72b95bc686e63ab594da0e9
#
_cell.length_a   1.000
_cell.length_b   1.000
_cell.length_c   1.000
_cell.angle_alpha   90.00
_cell.angle_beta   90.00
_cell.angle_gamma   90.00
#
_symmetry.space_group_name_H-M   'P 1'
#
loop_
_entity.id
_entity.type
_entity.pdbx_description
1 polymer ?
#
loop_
_entity_poly.entity_id
_entity_poly.type
_entity_poly.pdbx_seq_one_letter_code
_entity_poly.pdbx_strand_id
1 'polypeptide(L)'
;MTQPCVFCAIVKGEAPASVVYRDETVIAFMDIRPAVPGHVLVAPLEHADSILDISDEAILARIFSVGRQVAAALPDSGVRLEGFNLFLANGAVAGQTVFHVHLHVLPRFSGDGLGFTRHANVGMPSQSDLDEVAQRIRRAGDWE
;
A
#
# COMPACT_ATOMS: atom_id res chain seq x y z
N MET A 1 -23.66 -13.55 1.97
CA MET A 1 -22.45 -14.22 1.40
C MET A 1 -21.40 -13.16 1.11
N THR A 2 -20.24 -13.32 1.73
CA THR A 2 -19.08 -12.50 1.41
C THR A 2 -18.53 -12.90 0.04
N GLN A 3 -18.17 -11.92 -0.78
CA GLN A 3 -17.50 -12.20 -2.04
C GLN A 3 -16.14 -12.88 -1.77
N PRO A 4 -15.74 -13.87 -2.59
CA PRO A 4 -14.44 -14.48 -2.45
C PRO A 4 -13.33 -13.45 -2.62
N CYS A 5 -12.36 -13.46 -1.71
CA CYS A 5 -11.18 -12.59 -1.80
C CYS A 5 -10.10 -13.28 -2.62
N VAL A 6 -9.71 -12.66 -3.74
CA VAL A 6 -8.67 -13.21 -4.60
C VAL A 6 -7.31 -13.28 -3.89
N PHE A 7 -7.01 -12.34 -3.00
CA PHE A 7 -5.75 -12.37 -2.25
C PHE A 7 -5.76 -13.47 -1.19
N CYS A 8 -6.90 -13.73 -0.54
CA CYS A 8 -7.04 -14.90 0.33
C CYS A 8 -6.83 -16.21 -0.44
N ALA A 9 -7.35 -16.29 -1.67
CA ALA A 9 -7.13 -17.44 -2.54
C ALA A 9 -5.66 -17.61 -2.92
N ILE A 10 -4.94 -16.52 -3.18
CA ILE A 10 -3.50 -16.54 -3.43
C ILE A 10 -2.75 -17.07 -2.21
N VAL A 11 -3.09 -16.58 -1.02
CA VAL A 11 -2.47 -17.02 0.24
C VAL A 11 -2.63 -18.52 0.47
N LYS A 12 -3.80 -19.06 0.11
CA LYS A 12 -4.12 -20.50 0.24
C LYS A 12 -3.55 -21.36 -0.88
N GLY A 13 -2.97 -20.77 -1.91
CA GLY A 13 -2.50 -21.51 -3.09
C GLY A 13 -3.61 -21.92 -4.04
N GLU A 14 -4.81 -21.37 -3.91
CA GLU A 14 -5.99 -21.67 -4.76
C GLU A 14 -6.05 -20.78 -6.01
N ALA A 15 -5.28 -19.70 -6.04
CA ALA A 15 -5.16 -18.81 -7.19
C ALA A 15 -3.68 -18.57 -7.50
N PRO A 16 -3.30 -18.44 -8.80
CA PRO A 16 -1.90 -18.24 -9.17
C PRO A 16 -1.42 -16.84 -8.80
N ALA A 17 -0.14 -16.75 -8.45
CA ALA A 17 0.55 -15.48 -8.25
C ALA A 17 2.04 -15.66 -8.47
N SER A 18 2.69 -14.58 -8.92
CA SER A 18 4.15 -14.54 -9.01
C SER A 18 4.69 -13.99 -7.69
N VAL A 19 5.00 -14.90 -6.77
CA VAL A 19 5.41 -14.56 -5.41
C VAL A 19 6.85 -14.09 -5.39
N VAL A 20 7.09 -12.94 -4.77
CA VAL A 20 8.42 -12.36 -4.55
C VAL A 20 8.99 -12.79 -3.20
N TYR A 21 8.14 -12.80 -2.18
CA TYR A 21 8.52 -13.12 -0.81
C TYR A 21 7.28 -13.56 -0.01
N ARG A 22 7.51 -14.43 0.96
CA ARG A 22 6.45 -14.84 1.90
C ARG A 22 7.07 -15.22 3.23
N ASP A 23 6.42 -14.81 4.30
CA ASP A 23 6.72 -15.29 5.65
C ASP A 23 5.43 -15.68 6.39
N GLU A 24 5.48 -15.77 7.71
CA GLU A 24 4.33 -16.15 8.56
C GLU A 24 3.27 -15.07 8.65
N THR A 25 3.58 -13.85 8.24
CA THR A 25 2.74 -12.67 8.46
C THR A 25 2.26 -12.05 7.15
N VAL A 26 3.12 -11.98 6.13
CA VAL A 26 2.84 -11.27 4.88
C VAL A 26 3.27 -12.08 3.66
N ILE A 27 2.71 -11.70 2.53
CA ILE A 27 3.08 -12.18 1.21
C ILE A 27 3.32 -10.99 0.29
N ALA A 28 4.38 -11.05 -0.51
CA ALA A 28 4.66 -10.07 -1.56
C ALA A 28 4.60 -10.77 -2.92
N PHE A 29 3.85 -10.20 -3.85
CA PHE A 29 3.66 -10.78 -5.18
C PHE A 29 3.47 -9.68 -6.23
N MET A 30 3.70 -10.06 -7.49
CA MET A 30 3.58 -9.11 -8.60
C MET A 30 2.13 -8.73 -8.84
N ASP A 31 1.87 -7.45 -9.10
CA ASP A 31 0.58 -7.02 -9.59
C ASP A 31 0.42 -7.48 -11.04
N ILE A 32 -0.69 -8.18 -11.34
CA ILE A 32 -0.98 -8.68 -12.70
C ILE A 32 -1.44 -7.57 -13.65
N ARG A 33 -1.80 -6.40 -13.11
CA ARG A 33 -2.15 -5.19 -13.87
C ARG A 33 -1.24 -4.05 -13.41
N PRO A 34 0.06 -4.16 -13.68
CA PRO A 34 1.02 -3.22 -13.11
C PRO A 34 0.79 -1.80 -13.61
N ALA A 35 0.86 -0.85 -12.70
CA ALA A 35 0.86 0.58 -13.04
C ALA A 35 2.18 0.97 -13.70
N VAL A 36 3.26 0.31 -13.30
CA VAL A 36 4.62 0.44 -13.87
C VAL A 36 5.27 -0.92 -13.86
N PRO A 37 6.25 -1.19 -14.75
CA PRO A 37 7.00 -2.45 -14.69
C PRO A 37 7.66 -2.63 -13.32
N GLY A 38 7.51 -3.83 -12.74
CA GLY A 38 8.06 -4.13 -11.42
C GLY A 38 7.16 -3.77 -10.23
N HIS A 39 5.90 -3.45 -10.49
CA HIS A 39 4.90 -3.15 -9.46
C HIS A 39 4.63 -4.39 -8.59
N VAL A 40 4.98 -4.30 -7.30
CA VAL A 40 4.82 -5.37 -6.31
C VAL A 40 3.76 -4.96 -5.29
N LEU A 41 3.00 -5.94 -4.82
CA LEU A 41 2.03 -5.80 -3.73
C LEU A 41 2.53 -6.54 -2.50
N VAL A 42 2.37 -5.95 -1.33
CA VAL A 42 2.65 -6.59 -0.05
C VAL A 42 1.35 -6.62 0.75
N ALA A 43 0.87 -7.80 1.09
CA ALA A 43 -0.39 -8.00 1.79
C ALA A 43 -0.20 -8.87 3.03
N PRO A 44 -1.00 -8.65 4.09
CA PRO A 44 -1.02 -9.59 5.22
C PRO A 44 -1.66 -10.92 4.78
N LEU A 45 -1.25 -12.01 5.41
CA LEU A 45 -1.87 -13.32 5.16
C LEU A 45 -3.31 -13.34 5.66
N GLU A 46 -3.56 -12.74 6.83
CA GLU A 46 -4.91 -12.59 7.37
C GLU A 46 -5.68 -11.52 6.60
N HIS A 47 -6.93 -11.82 6.32
CA HIS A 47 -7.82 -10.87 5.64
C HIS A 47 -8.15 -9.68 6.53
N ALA A 48 -7.98 -8.49 5.96
CA ALA A 48 -8.47 -7.24 6.50
C ALA A 48 -8.82 -6.34 5.31
N ASP A 49 -9.98 -5.72 5.31
CA ASP A 49 -10.38 -4.84 4.21
C ASP A 49 -9.53 -3.58 4.17
N SER A 50 -9.26 -3.01 5.34
CA SER A 50 -8.57 -1.73 5.54
C SER A 50 -7.46 -1.88 6.58
N ILE A 51 -6.50 -0.97 6.54
CA ILE A 51 -5.46 -0.88 7.57
C ILE A 51 -6.07 -0.62 8.96
N LEU A 52 -7.25 -0.02 9.02
CA LEU A 52 -7.96 0.24 10.27
C LEU A 52 -8.51 -1.04 10.92
N ASP A 53 -8.64 -2.13 10.15
CA ASP A 53 -9.13 -3.42 10.65
C ASP A 53 -8.00 -4.29 11.22
N ILE A 54 -6.76 -3.82 11.16
CA ILE A 54 -5.60 -4.51 11.72
C ILE A 54 -5.26 -3.87 13.05
N SER A 55 -5.48 -4.60 14.15
CA SER A 55 -5.16 -4.14 15.50
C SER A 55 -3.74 -4.50 15.95
N ASP A 56 -3.11 -5.49 15.33
CA ASP A 56 -1.76 -5.94 15.67
C ASP A 56 -0.72 -5.06 14.96
N GLU A 57 -0.04 -4.22 15.75
CA GLU A 57 1.02 -3.33 15.25
C GLU A 57 2.16 -4.09 14.59
N ALA A 58 2.43 -5.32 15.00
CA ALA A 58 3.49 -6.14 14.41
C ALA A 58 3.16 -6.49 12.94
N ILE A 59 1.89 -6.72 12.62
CA ILE A 59 1.44 -6.97 11.25
C ILE A 59 1.62 -5.70 10.41
N LEU A 60 1.18 -4.55 10.93
CA LEU A 60 1.34 -3.25 10.26
C LEU A 60 2.81 -2.96 9.97
N ALA A 61 3.66 -3.13 10.98
CA ALA A 61 5.09 -2.93 10.84
C ALA A 61 5.70 -3.86 9.79
N ARG A 62 5.26 -5.13 9.76
CA ARG A 62 5.79 -6.12 8.83
C ARG A 62 5.45 -5.81 7.38
N ILE A 63 4.24 -5.33 7.12
CA ILE A 63 3.82 -4.91 5.77
C ILE A 63 4.81 -3.85 5.23
N PHE A 64 5.10 -2.81 5.99
CA PHE A 64 6.01 -1.74 5.57
C PHE A 64 7.47 -2.18 5.55
N SER A 65 7.89 -3.01 6.50
CA SER A 65 9.26 -3.56 6.54
C SER A 65 9.55 -4.39 5.28
N VAL A 66 8.62 -5.26 4.88
CA VAL A 66 8.77 -6.06 3.66
C VAL A 66 8.68 -5.18 2.41
N GLY A 67 7.80 -4.18 2.41
CA GLY A 67 7.76 -3.18 1.33
C GLY A 67 9.11 -2.50 1.12
N ARG A 68 9.78 -2.10 2.21
CA ARG A 68 11.13 -1.54 2.17
C ARG A 68 12.16 -2.54 1.62
N GLN A 69 12.09 -3.80 2.05
CA GLN A 69 12.99 -4.85 1.56
C GLN A 69 12.81 -5.11 0.06
N VAL A 70 11.57 -5.13 -0.42
CA VAL A 70 11.27 -5.26 -1.85
C VAL A 70 11.88 -4.08 -2.62
N ALA A 71 11.63 -2.85 -2.16
CA ALA A 71 12.18 -1.65 -2.80
C ALA A 71 13.72 -1.70 -2.86
N ALA A 72 14.36 -2.15 -1.79
CA ALA A 72 15.82 -2.26 -1.72
C ALA A 72 16.38 -3.32 -2.69
N ALA A 73 15.59 -4.33 -3.05
CA ALA A 73 15.99 -5.37 -3.99
C ALA A 73 15.83 -4.97 -5.46
N LEU A 74 14.98 -3.99 -5.75
CA LEU A 74 14.66 -3.61 -7.14
C LEU A 74 15.87 -3.19 -7.98
N PRO A 75 16.83 -2.40 -7.46
CA PRO A 75 17.99 -1.98 -8.28
C PRO A 75 18.79 -3.15 -8.86
N ASP A 76 18.91 -4.24 -8.12
CA ASP A 76 19.68 -5.43 -8.57
C ASP A 76 18.82 -6.42 -9.35
N SER A 77 17.52 -6.16 -9.51
CA SER A 77 16.60 -7.05 -10.19
C SER A 77 16.49 -6.84 -11.70
N GLY A 78 17.10 -5.78 -12.22
CA GLY A 78 16.94 -5.36 -13.60
C GLY A 78 15.72 -4.47 -13.85
N VAL A 79 14.89 -4.22 -12.84
CA VAL A 79 13.79 -3.27 -12.94
C VAL A 79 14.34 -1.86 -13.01
N ARG A 80 13.84 -1.08 -13.96
CA ARG A 80 14.24 0.33 -14.09
C ARG A 80 13.61 1.16 -12.98
N LEU A 81 14.43 1.87 -12.22
CA LEU A 81 13.94 2.84 -11.24
C LEU A 81 15.01 3.90 -10.94
N GLU A 82 14.53 5.09 -10.65
CA GLU A 82 15.31 6.21 -10.12
C GLU A 82 14.83 6.59 -8.72
N GLY A 83 13.66 6.11 -8.35
CA GLY A 83 13.01 6.26 -7.06
C GLY A 83 11.87 5.27 -6.93
N PHE A 84 11.11 5.33 -5.84
CA PHE A 84 9.94 4.47 -5.67
C PHE A 84 8.90 5.15 -4.78
N ASN A 85 7.65 4.72 -4.95
CA ASN A 85 6.56 5.08 -4.03
C ASN A 85 6.11 3.84 -3.28
N LEU A 86 5.80 4.03 -2.00
CA LEU A 86 5.01 3.10 -1.21
C LEU A 86 3.62 3.72 -1.07
N PHE A 87 2.60 3.01 -1.54
CA PHE A 87 1.25 3.52 -1.63
C PHE A 87 0.27 2.51 -1.06
N LEU A 88 -0.57 2.92 -0.12
CA LEU A 88 -1.58 2.05 0.47
C LEU A 88 -2.92 2.78 0.46
N ALA A 89 -3.90 2.22 -0.23
CA ALA A 89 -5.24 2.78 -0.37
C ALA A 89 -6.23 2.09 0.57
N ASN A 90 -7.03 2.88 1.25
CA ASN A 90 -8.12 2.40 2.09
C ASN A 90 -9.42 3.03 1.59
N GLY A 91 -10.34 2.19 1.11
CA GLY A 91 -11.61 2.63 0.54
C GLY A 91 -11.56 2.80 -0.97
N ALA A 92 -12.71 2.58 -1.61
CA ALA A 92 -12.83 2.64 -3.07
C ALA A 92 -12.51 4.02 -3.63
N VAL A 93 -12.92 5.08 -2.97
CA VAL A 93 -12.70 6.47 -3.41
C VAL A 93 -11.22 6.85 -3.35
N ALA A 94 -10.43 6.14 -2.53
CA ALA A 94 -8.99 6.34 -2.41
C ALA A 94 -8.18 5.45 -3.38
N GLY A 95 -8.86 4.64 -4.20
CA GLY A 95 -8.23 3.79 -5.19
C GLY A 95 -8.08 2.32 -4.81
N GLN A 96 -8.68 1.88 -3.70
CA GLN A 96 -8.68 0.47 -3.34
C GLN A 96 -9.65 -0.30 -4.23
N THR A 97 -9.12 -1.24 -5.00
CA THR A 97 -9.93 -2.08 -5.91
C THR A 97 -10.11 -3.49 -5.38
N VAL A 98 -9.16 -4.01 -4.61
CA VAL A 98 -9.28 -5.29 -3.91
C VAL A 98 -9.38 -5.01 -2.42
N PHE A 99 -10.46 -5.48 -1.78
CA PHE A 99 -10.74 -5.24 -0.36
C PHE A 99 -10.08 -6.31 0.51
N HIS A 100 -8.78 -6.37 0.37
CA HIS A 100 -7.81 -7.03 1.21
C HIS A 100 -6.62 -6.09 1.21
N VAL A 101 -6.35 -5.45 2.32
CA VAL A 101 -5.37 -4.37 2.42
C VAL A 101 -4.01 -4.79 1.85
N HIS A 102 -3.40 -3.91 1.07
CA HIS A 102 -2.10 -4.18 0.47
C HIS A 102 -1.33 -2.90 0.22
N LEU A 103 -0.03 -2.99 0.40
CA LEU A 103 0.91 -1.92 0.12
C LEU A 103 1.45 -2.11 -1.30
N HIS A 104 1.36 -1.04 -2.11
CA HIS A 104 1.96 -1.00 -3.43
C HIS A 104 3.42 -0.55 -3.32
N VAL A 105 4.33 -1.27 -3.95
CA VAL A 105 5.70 -0.84 -4.17
C VAL A 105 5.83 -0.50 -5.65
N LEU A 106 5.99 0.78 -5.94
CA LEU A 106 5.98 1.30 -7.31
C LEU A 106 7.36 1.85 -7.67
N PRO A 107 8.15 1.13 -8.49
CA PRO A 107 9.39 1.70 -9.01
C PRO A 107 9.08 2.85 -9.96
N ARG A 108 9.80 3.96 -9.80
CA ARG A 108 9.53 5.19 -10.54
C ARG A 108 10.77 5.64 -11.31
N PHE A 109 10.55 6.17 -12.51
CA PHE A 109 11.58 6.82 -13.29
C PHE A 109 10.98 8.00 -14.06
N SER A 110 11.84 8.93 -14.46
CA SER A 110 11.43 10.11 -15.21
C SER A 110 10.78 9.72 -16.54
N GLY A 111 9.57 10.20 -16.77
CA GLY A 111 8.82 9.89 -18.00
C GLY A 111 8.05 8.56 -17.97
N ASP A 112 7.85 7.95 -16.80
CA ASP A 112 7.14 6.68 -16.67
C ASP A 112 5.61 6.79 -16.89
N GLY A 113 5.08 7.98 -17.03
CA GLY A 113 3.66 8.23 -17.31
C GLY A 113 2.73 8.16 -16.09
N LEU A 114 3.24 7.80 -14.91
CA LEU A 114 2.46 7.75 -13.68
C LEU A 114 2.60 9.06 -12.91
N GLY A 115 1.50 9.63 -12.39
CA GLY A 115 1.54 10.88 -11.64
C GLY A 115 0.70 10.84 -10.37
N PHE A 116 1.25 11.42 -9.29
CA PHE A 116 0.57 11.63 -8.02
C PHE A 116 0.53 13.11 -7.64
N THR A 117 0.74 14.00 -8.59
CA THR A 117 0.98 15.42 -8.32
C THR A 117 -0.26 16.31 -8.40
N ARG A 118 -1.45 15.73 -8.52
CA ARG A 118 -2.68 16.52 -8.51
C ARG A 118 -3.07 16.92 -7.10
N HIS A 119 -3.15 18.22 -6.89
CA HIS A 119 -3.66 18.80 -5.64
C HIS A 119 -5.15 19.12 -5.80
N ALA A 120 -5.93 18.88 -4.75
CA ALA A 120 -7.27 19.40 -4.68
C ALA A 120 -7.23 20.93 -4.69
N ASN A 121 -8.26 21.58 -5.24
CA ASN A 121 -8.32 23.03 -5.33
C ASN A 121 -8.80 23.63 -3.99
N VAL A 122 -7.93 23.59 -2.98
CA VAL A 122 -8.23 24.08 -1.62
C VAL A 122 -7.52 25.41 -1.28
N GLY A 123 -6.69 25.91 -2.20
CA GLY A 123 -5.87 27.09 -1.94
C GLY A 123 -4.77 26.84 -0.89
N MET A 124 -4.18 27.92 -0.37
CA MET A 124 -3.21 27.84 0.72
C MET A 124 -3.88 28.28 2.02
N PRO A 125 -4.09 27.35 2.98
CA PRO A 125 -4.68 27.72 4.26
C PRO A 125 -3.71 28.60 5.08
N SER A 126 -4.27 29.47 5.96
CA SER A 126 -3.47 30.21 6.92
C SER A 126 -2.90 29.27 8.00
N GLN A 127 -1.86 29.72 8.70
CA GLN A 127 -1.34 28.97 9.84
C GLN A 127 -2.43 28.73 10.90
N SER A 128 -3.27 29.73 11.14
CA SER A 128 -4.38 29.64 12.08
C SER A 128 -5.38 28.53 11.68
N ASP A 129 -5.72 28.43 10.38
CA ASP A 129 -6.61 27.38 9.89
C ASP A 129 -5.99 25.99 10.09
N LEU A 130 -4.70 25.86 9.81
CA LEU A 130 -3.97 24.62 10.01
C LEU A 130 -3.93 24.20 11.49
N ASP A 131 -3.66 25.17 12.38
CA ASP A 131 -3.61 24.93 13.83
C ASP A 131 -4.96 24.48 14.37
N GLU A 132 -6.05 25.05 13.88
CA GLU A 132 -7.39 24.68 14.27
C GLU A 132 -7.72 23.23 13.87
N VAL A 133 -7.42 22.84 12.64
CA VAL A 133 -7.63 21.47 12.16
C VAL A 133 -6.75 20.49 12.93
N ALA A 134 -5.47 20.83 13.13
CA ALA A 134 -4.54 20.00 13.90
C ALA A 134 -5.05 19.76 15.33
N GLN A 135 -5.60 20.80 15.97
CA GLN A 135 -6.16 20.68 17.31
C GLN A 135 -7.38 19.75 17.35
N ARG A 136 -8.27 19.86 16.36
CA ARG A 136 -9.43 18.96 16.25
C ARG A 136 -9.01 17.49 16.07
N ILE A 137 -7.99 17.25 15.23
CA ILE A 137 -7.46 15.89 15.02
C ILE A 137 -6.84 15.37 16.32
N ARG A 138 -6.04 16.17 17.02
CA ARG A 138 -5.43 15.78 18.31
C ARG A 138 -6.47 15.37 19.34
N ARG A 139 -7.57 16.10 19.42
CA ARG A 139 -8.65 15.81 20.38
C ARG A 139 -9.43 14.55 20.03
N ALA A 140 -9.54 14.25 18.76
CA ALA A 140 -10.31 13.10 18.26
C ALA A 140 -9.52 11.78 18.28
N GLY A 141 -8.20 11.83 18.27
CA GLY A 141 -7.35 10.68 18.12
C GLY A 141 -7.06 9.97 19.44
N ASP A 142 -6.82 8.68 19.35
CA ASP A 142 -6.22 7.84 20.38
C ASP A 142 -4.76 7.63 19.99
N TRP A 143 -3.84 8.20 20.77
CA TRP A 143 -2.42 8.27 20.40
C TRP A 143 -1.53 7.34 21.24
N GLU A 144 -2.13 6.40 21.98
CA GLU A 144 -1.40 5.42 22.79
C GLU A 144 -0.84 4.26 21.99
#